data_33e2bd89161539e2fea2ff72348a38ef
#
_entry.id   33e2bd89161539e2fea2ff72348a38ef
#
_cell.length_a   1.000
_cell.length_b   1.000
_cell.length_c   1.000
_cell.angle_alpha   90.00
_cell.angle_beta   90.00
_cell.angle_gamma   90.00
#
_symmetry.space_group_name_H-M   'P 1'
#
loop_
_entity.id
_entity.type
_entity.pdbx_description
1 polymer ?
#
loop_
_entity_poly.entity_id
_entity_poly.type
_entity_poly.pdbx_seq_one_letter_code
_entity_poly.pdbx_strand_id
1 'polypeptide(L)'
;MAAADDLRPLVDASTALLRATANFAGEGSRRLLGVSARPVAAELGRVAPVRASARRLGVLLDQALSQSTAEAEDALLDALVRGLVPDEARIIAALAAREWSPLVHVEARRDGEEHLGLRNASLIGRQAGIALVRRTPTYVTRLLASGLVAATPERENRGQEYEVLLAEPDVLDAIRAAGRGPLGPRIRRGGLELSELGRELWAARQVAPRAVERSG
;
A
#
# COMPACT_ATOMS: atom_id res chain seq x y z
N MET A 1 37.26 -12.16 19.29
CA MET A 1 36.37 -13.20 19.77
C MET A 1 35.42 -12.56 20.79
N ALA A 2 34.49 -11.68 20.31
CA ALA A 2 33.48 -11.01 21.14
C ALA A 2 32.39 -10.38 20.20
N ALA A 3 31.54 -11.19 19.64
CA ALA A 3 30.36 -10.70 18.87
C ALA A 3 29.19 -11.70 18.83
N ALA A 4 29.22 -12.75 19.66
CA ALA A 4 28.18 -13.78 19.64
C ALA A 4 27.19 -13.73 20.83
N ASP A 5 27.41 -12.82 21.78
CA ASP A 5 26.64 -12.77 23.03
C ASP A 5 25.50 -11.75 23.05
N ASP A 6 25.39 -10.89 22.03
CA ASP A 6 24.39 -9.81 21.98
C ASP A 6 23.05 -10.19 21.34
N LEU A 7 22.93 -11.39 20.79
CA LEU A 7 21.69 -11.85 20.15
C LEU A 7 20.82 -12.75 21.03
N ARG A 8 21.27 -13.14 22.22
CA ARG A 8 20.51 -13.96 23.17
C ARG A 8 19.18 -13.35 23.63
N PRO A 9 19.07 -12.03 23.91
CA PRO A 9 17.80 -11.48 24.37
C PRO A 9 16.69 -11.45 23.29
N LEU A 10 17.04 -11.47 22.00
CA LEU A 10 16.05 -11.47 20.91
C LEU A 10 15.44 -12.85 20.66
N VAL A 11 16.18 -13.92 20.92
CA VAL A 11 15.68 -15.29 20.78
C VAL A 11 14.73 -15.66 21.93
N ASP A 12 15.02 -15.17 23.14
CA ASP A 12 14.18 -15.40 24.32
C ASP A 12 12.84 -14.65 24.26
N ALA A 13 12.80 -13.45 23.67
CA ALA A 13 11.58 -12.69 23.47
C ALA A 13 10.62 -13.38 22.49
N SER A 14 11.15 -14.00 21.42
CA SER A 14 10.35 -14.73 20.44
C SER A 14 9.74 -16.03 21.03
N THR A 15 10.47 -16.69 21.91
CA THR A 15 9.99 -17.90 22.58
C THR A 15 8.94 -17.61 23.65
N ALA A 16 9.05 -16.44 24.31
CA ALA A 16 8.07 -15.98 25.29
C ALA A 16 6.72 -15.58 24.61
N LEU A 17 6.76 -14.98 23.43
CA LEU A 17 5.55 -14.62 22.68
C LEU A 17 4.78 -15.84 22.19
N LEU A 18 5.49 -16.91 21.78
CA LEU A 18 4.87 -18.16 21.35
C LEU A 18 4.26 -18.95 22.51
N ARG A 19 4.78 -18.79 23.73
CA ARG A 19 4.19 -19.42 24.94
C ARG A 19 2.98 -18.66 25.47
N ALA A 20 2.92 -17.33 25.31
CA ALA A 20 1.78 -16.51 25.74
C ALA A 20 0.52 -16.77 24.90
N THR A 21 0.65 -17.09 23.62
CA THR A 21 -0.50 -17.41 22.74
C THR A 21 -1.05 -18.81 22.96
N ALA A 22 -0.29 -19.74 23.54
CA ALA A 22 -0.76 -21.10 23.85
C ALA A 22 -1.59 -21.17 25.16
N ASN A 23 -1.44 -20.22 26.07
CA ASN A 23 -2.13 -20.25 27.37
C ASN A 23 -3.48 -19.52 27.39
N PHE A 24 -3.91 -18.87 26.30
CA PHE A 24 -5.21 -18.20 26.22
C PHE A 24 -6.35 -19.08 25.69
N ALA A 25 -6.09 -20.33 25.39
CA ALA A 25 -7.07 -21.29 24.84
C ALA A 25 -7.57 -22.34 25.85
N GLY A 26 -7.40 -22.12 27.13
CA GLY A 26 -7.79 -23.12 28.11
C GLY A 26 -8.32 -22.56 29.41
N GLU A 27 -9.55 -22.05 29.43
CA GLU A 27 -10.49 -22.12 30.56
C GLU A 27 -11.74 -21.27 30.27
N GLY A 28 -12.82 -21.95 29.98
CA GLY A 28 -14.14 -21.31 29.98
C GLY A 28 -15.05 -21.74 28.84
N SER A 29 -15.60 -22.93 28.92
CA SER A 29 -16.99 -23.25 28.53
C SER A 29 -17.20 -24.75 28.35
N ARG A 30 -17.31 -25.44 29.48
CA ARG A 30 -18.11 -26.66 29.51
C ARG A 30 -19.53 -26.27 29.87
N ARG A 31 -20.39 -26.16 28.85
CA ARG A 31 -21.82 -26.53 28.87
C ARG A 31 -22.49 -26.05 27.59
N LEU A 32 -23.07 -27.04 26.95
CA LEU A 32 -24.27 -27.06 26.11
C LEU A 32 -24.08 -27.59 24.68
N LEU A 33 -24.61 -28.84 24.53
CA LEU A 33 -25.33 -29.34 23.36
C LEU A 33 -24.54 -29.70 22.10
N GLY A 34 -24.39 -31.03 21.95
CA GLY A 34 -24.56 -31.85 20.76
C GLY A 34 -24.48 -31.16 19.40
N VAL A 35 -23.28 -31.12 18.84
CA VAL A 35 -23.13 -30.96 17.39
C VAL A 35 -22.05 -31.95 16.93
N SER A 36 -22.52 -32.82 16.05
CA SER A 36 -21.82 -33.82 15.27
C SER A 36 -20.39 -33.44 14.88
N ALA A 37 -19.44 -34.30 15.17
CA ALA A 37 -18.06 -34.22 14.70
C ALA A 37 -18.04 -34.26 13.16
N ARG A 38 -17.82 -33.13 12.52
CA ARG A 38 -17.36 -33.07 11.13
C ARG A 38 -15.83 -33.12 11.11
N PRO A 39 -15.22 -33.89 10.21
CA PRO A 39 -13.79 -34.14 10.24
C PRO A 39 -12.99 -32.88 9.93
N VAL A 40 -11.96 -32.65 10.74
CA VAL A 40 -10.96 -31.57 10.68
C VAL A 40 -10.03 -31.75 9.45
N ALA A 41 -10.59 -31.96 8.27
CA ALA A 41 -9.79 -32.01 7.03
C ALA A 41 -9.56 -30.65 6.36
N ALA A 42 -10.19 -29.57 6.86
CA ALA A 42 -10.11 -28.26 6.25
C ALA A 42 -8.94 -27.38 6.76
N GLU A 43 -8.23 -27.80 7.80
CA GLU A 43 -7.17 -26.98 8.41
C GLU A 43 -5.76 -27.24 7.87
N LEU A 44 -5.56 -28.37 7.16
CA LEU A 44 -4.26 -28.70 6.56
C LEU A 44 -3.90 -27.85 5.33
N GLY A 45 -4.87 -27.19 4.70
CA GLY A 45 -4.63 -26.32 3.54
C GLY A 45 -4.00 -24.95 3.87
N ARG A 46 -4.04 -24.50 5.14
CA ARG A 46 -3.50 -23.18 5.54
C ARG A 46 -2.04 -23.22 5.99
N VAL A 47 -1.50 -24.37 6.29
CA VAL A 47 -0.10 -24.51 6.78
C VAL A 47 0.92 -24.49 5.63
N ALA A 48 0.53 -24.92 4.43
CA ALA A 48 1.42 -24.94 3.26
C ALA A 48 1.90 -23.54 2.81
N PRO A 49 1.04 -22.49 2.70
CA PRO A 49 1.48 -21.16 2.32
C PRO A 49 2.40 -20.51 3.36
N VAL A 50 2.17 -20.74 4.65
CA VAL A 50 3.04 -20.22 5.73
C VAL A 50 4.44 -20.82 5.63
N ARG A 51 4.56 -22.13 5.37
CA ARG A 51 5.87 -22.79 5.19
C ARG A 51 6.61 -22.30 3.94
N ALA A 52 5.89 -22.04 2.85
CA ALA A 52 6.47 -21.47 1.62
C ALA A 52 7.00 -20.06 1.85
N SER A 53 6.25 -19.22 2.54
CA SER A 53 6.65 -17.85 2.90
C SER A 53 7.87 -17.85 3.84
N ALA A 54 7.90 -18.74 4.83
CA ALA A 54 9.04 -18.88 5.74
C ALA A 54 10.32 -19.32 5.01
N ARG A 55 10.22 -20.25 4.07
CA ARG A 55 11.36 -20.66 3.22
C ARG A 55 11.86 -19.51 2.36
N ARG A 56 10.95 -18.73 1.76
CA ARG A 56 11.32 -17.58 0.96
C ARG A 56 12.04 -16.52 1.80
N LEU A 57 11.59 -16.28 3.03
CA LEU A 57 12.27 -15.38 3.96
C LEU A 57 13.68 -15.89 4.29
N GLY A 58 13.86 -17.21 4.53
CA GLY A 58 15.18 -17.81 4.74
C GLY A 58 16.15 -17.55 3.59
N VAL A 59 15.69 -17.76 2.33
CA VAL A 59 16.49 -17.48 1.15
C VAL A 59 16.89 -16.00 1.07
N LEU A 60 15.97 -15.08 1.38
CA LEU A 60 16.28 -13.64 1.39
C LEU A 60 17.30 -13.27 2.47
N LEU A 61 17.23 -13.89 3.65
CA LEU A 61 18.21 -13.68 4.71
C LEU A 61 19.59 -14.20 4.32
N ASP A 62 19.67 -15.37 3.68
CA ASP A 62 20.93 -15.92 3.17
C ASP A 62 21.55 -15.00 2.08
N GLN A 63 20.74 -14.47 1.18
CA GLN A 63 21.20 -13.50 0.18
C GLN A 63 21.74 -12.22 0.81
N ALA A 64 21.08 -11.71 1.87
CA ALA A 64 21.48 -10.49 2.56
C ALA A 64 22.87 -10.60 3.23
N LEU A 65 23.37 -11.80 3.51
CA LEU A 65 24.70 -12.00 4.11
C LEU A 65 25.87 -11.65 3.15
N SER A 66 25.65 -11.71 1.84
CA SER A 66 26.67 -11.47 0.82
C SER A 66 26.34 -10.31 -0.14
N GLN A 67 25.17 -9.69 0.04
CA GLN A 67 24.66 -8.65 -0.85
C GLN A 67 25.46 -7.35 -0.67
N SER A 68 25.95 -6.78 -1.77
CA SER A 68 26.52 -5.42 -1.80
C SER A 68 25.42 -4.35 -1.74
N THR A 69 25.79 -3.10 -1.42
CA THR A 69 24.85 -1.96 -1.42
C THR A 69 24.16 -1.79 -2.77
N ALA A 70 24.89 -1.87 -3.88
CA ALA A 70 24.32 -1.74 -5.22
C ALA A 70 23.31 -2.85 -5.54
N GLU A 71 23.63 -4.11 -5.19
CA GLU A 71 22.70 -5.23 -5.36
C GLU A 71 21.45 -5.08 -4.48
N ALA A 72 21.59 -4.48 -3.29
CA ALA A 72 20.46 -4.21 -2.42
C ALA A 72 19.54 -3.13 -2.99
N GLU A 73 20.10 -2.05 -3.56
CA GLU A 73 19.35 -0.99 -4.24
C GLU A 73 18.61 -1.54 -5.46
N ASP A 74 19.29 -2.30 -6.32
CA ASP A 74 18.68 -2.95 -7.50
C ASP A 74 17.56 -3.91 -7.09
N ALA A 75 17.76 -4.71 -6.05
CA ALA A 75 16.75 -5.64 -5.56
C ALA A 75 15.51 -4.92 -4.99
N LEU A 76 15.71 -3.77 -4.33
CA LEU A 76 14.60 -2.93 -3.83
C LEU A 76 13.78 -2.37 -4.99
N LEU A 77 14.43 -1.72 -5.97
CA LEU A 77 13.75 -1.15 -7.14
C LEU A 77 13.02 -2.23 -7.95
N ASP A 78 13.64 -3.37 -8.14
CA ASP A 78 13.07 -4.54 -8.81
C ASP A 78 11.82 -5.09 -8.09
N ALA A 79 11.85 -5.14 -6.77
CA ALA A 79 10.71 -5.59 -5.96
C ALA A 79 9.53 -4.61 -6.08
N LEU A 80 9.81 -3.31 -6.09
CA LEU A 80 8.81 -2.27 -6.28
C LEU A 80 8.16 -2.36 -7.66
N VAL A 81 8.96 -2.48 -8.74
CA VAL A 81 8.46 -2.60 -10.12
C VAL A 81 7.60 -3.85 -10.28
N ARG A 82 8.02 -4.99 -9.72
CA ARG A 82 7.21 -6.24 -9.76
C ARG A 82 5.85 -6.11 -9.09
N GLY A 83 5.72 -5.19 -8.13
CA GLY A 83 4.46 -4.90 -7.44
C GLY A 83 3.51 -3.97 -8.21
N LEU A 84 3.98 -3.31 -9.28
CA LEU A 84 3.20 -2.35 -10.04
C LEU A 84 2.30 -3.00 -11.10
N VAL A 85 1.16 -2.39 -11.33
CA VAL A 85 0.32 -2.68 -12.50
C VAL A 85 0.51 -1.58 -13.57
N PRO A 86 0.18 -1.84 -14.86
CA PRO A 86 0.42 -0.88 -15.93
C PRO A 86 -0.19 0.51 -15.72
N ASP A 87 -1.38 0.59 -15.13
CA ASP A 87 -2.04 1.86 -14.82
C ASP A 87 -1.28 2.66 -13.75
N GLU A 88 -0.69 2.00 -12.75
CA GLU A 88 0.17 2.64 -11.74
C GLU A 88 1.46 3.19 -12.37
N ALA A 89 2.07 2.46 -13.29
CA ALA A 89 3.23 2.95 -14.02
C ALA A 89 2.91 4.20 -14.87
N ARG A 90 1.70 4.29 -15.46
CA ARG A 90 1.24 5.50 -16.15
C ARG A 90 1.07 6.69 -15.18
N ILE A 91 0.56 6.45 -13.97
CA ILE A 91 0.44 7.49 -12.94
C ILE A 91 1.82 8.01 -12.54
N ILE A 92 2.80 7.14 -12.32
CA ILE A 92 4.19 7.53 -12.03
C ILE A 92 4.75 8.39 -13.18
N ALA A 93 4.58 7.96 -14.42
CA ALA A 93 5.03 8.72 -15.60
C ALA A 93 4.37 10.10 -15.70
N ALA A 94 3.07 10.19 -15.42
CA ALA A 94 2.34 11.45 -15.44
C ALA A 94 2.80 12.40 -14.32
N LEU A 95 3.07 11.88 -13.11
CA LEU A 95 3.61 12.68 -12.01
C LEU A 95 5.04 13.13 -12.28
N ALA A 96 5.87 12.31 -12.94
CA ALA A 96 7.22 12.72 -13.35
C ALA A 96 7.21 13.88 -14.34
N ALA A 97 6.20 13.94 -15.21
CA ALA A 97 6.07 15.01 -16.20
C ALA A 97 5.39 16.28 -15.66
N ARG A 98 4.49 16.14 -14.69
CA ARG A 98 3.67 17.24 -14.16
C ARG A 98 4.15 17.77 -12.81
N GLU A 99 5.00 17.02 -12.13
CA GLU A 99 5.53 17.27 -10.80
C GLU A 99 4.49 17.20 -9.67
N TRP A 100 3.22 17.52 -9.95
CA TRP A 100 2.16 17.61 -8.96
C TRP A 100 0.77 17.30 -9.54
N SER A 101 -0.16 16.82 -8.69
CA SER A 101 -1.58 16.69 -9.01
C SER A 101 -2.43 16.94 -7.75
N PRO A 102 -3.65 17.52 -7.85
CA PRO A 102 -4.52 17.70 -6.69
C PRO A 102 -4.96 16.37 -6.10
N LEU A 103 -5.06 16.34 -4.78
CA LEU A 103 -5.52 15.21 -3.98
C LEU A 103 -6.64 15.68 -3.05
N VAL A 104 -7.73 14.92 -2.99
CA VAL A 104 -8.87 15.24 -2.11
C VAL A 104 -9.32 14.01 -1.35
N HIS A 105 -9.70 14.22 -0.09
CA HIS A 105 -10.43 13.25 0.73
C HIS A 105 -11.79 13.84 1.12
N VAL A 106 -12.83 13.04 1.02
CA VAL A 106 -14.17 13.38 1.50
C VAL A 106 -14.46 12.54 2.75
N GLU A 107 -14.67 13.20 3.88
CA GLU A 107 -14.93 12.59 5.18
C GLU A 107 -16.40 12.83 5.56
N ALA A 108 -17.08 11.77 6.00
CA ALA A 108 -18.41 11.84 6.58
C ALA A 108 -18.29 11.72 8.11
N ARG A 109 -19.05 12.51 8.85
CA ARG A 109 -19.17 12.35 10.31
C ARG A 109 -20.47 11.60 10.63
N ARG A 110 -20.33 10.43 11.23
CA ARG A 110 -21.46 9.67 11.79
C ARG A 110 -21.15 9.36 13.25
N ASP A 111 -22.09 9.65 14.13
CA ASP A 111 -22.05 9.29 15.57
C ASP A 111 -20.79 9.72 16.32
N GLY A 112 -20.19 10.85 15.92
CA GLY A 112 -18.96 11.36 16.52
C GLY A 112 -17.67 10.75 15.97
N GLU A 113 -17.75 9.73 15.12
CA GLU A 113 -16.61 9.12 14.45
C GLU A 113 -16.45 9.63 13.00
N GLU A 114 -15.20 9.86 12.59
CA GLU A 114 -14.88 10.23 11.20
C GLU A 114 -14.91 8.98 10.32
N HIS A 115 -15.90 8.92 9.42
CA HIS A 115 -15.98 7.88 8.40
C HIS A 115 -15.48 8.43 7.08
N LEU A 116 -14.49 7.77 6.50
CA LEU A 116 -13.95 8.16 5.21
C LEU A 116 -14.91 7.73 4.09
N GLY A 117 -15.58 8.72 3.48
CA GLY A 117 -16.46 8.46 2.33
C GLY A 117 -15.68 8.18 1.04
N LEU A 118 -14.63 8.99 0.75
CA LEU A 118 -13.75 8.80 -0.41
C LEU A 118 -12.34 9.26 -0.03
N ARG A 119 -11.36 8.40 -0.25
CA ARG A 119 -9.94 8.70 -0.02
C ARG A 119 -9.19 8.76 -1.33
N ASN A 120 -8.17 9.62 -1.37
CA ASN A 120 -7.18 9.66 -2.45
C ASN A 120 -7.79 9.91 -3.84
N ALA A 121 -8.88 10.71 -3.92
CA ALA A 121 -9.38 11.18 -5.20
C ALA A 121 -8.38 12.16 -5.82
N SER A 122 -8.06 12.00 -7.10
CA SER A 122 -7.11 12.83 -7.83
C SER A 122 -7.43 12.85 -9.32
N LEU A 123 -7.08 13.95 -10.00
CA LEU A 123 -7.16 14.06 -11.45
C LEU A 123 -6.08 13.23 -12.17
N ILE A 124 -5.07 12.75 -11.45
CA ILE A 124 -3.89 12.09 -12.04
C ILE A 124 -4.26 10.88 -12.91
N GLY A 125 -5.27 10.10 -12.53
CA GLY A 125 -5.69 8.95 -13.31
C GLY A 125 -6.17 9.33 -14.71
N ARG A 126 -6.99 10.38 -14.80
CA ARG A 126 -7.46 10.92 -16.09
C ARG A 126 -6.32 11.55 -16.88
N GLN A 127 -5.46 12.31 -16.21
CA GLN A 127 -4.29 12.97 -16.80
C GLN A 127 -3.25 11.97 -17.31
N ALA A 128 -3.13 10.81 -16.67
CA ALA A 128 -2.24 9.71 -17.06
C ALA A 128 -2.85 8.82 -18.16
N GLY A 129 -4.11 9.01 -18.50
CA GLY A 129 -4.81 8.17 -19.47
C GLY A 129 -4.88 6.69 -19.07
N ILE A 130 -5.09 6.42 -17.75
CA ILE A 130 -5.21 5.04 -17.25
C ILE A 130 -6.50 4.38 -17.76
N ALA A 131 -6.47 3.06 -17.91
CA ALA A 131 -7.60 2.30 -18.41
C ALA A 131 -8.79 2.31 -17.44
N LEU A 132 -8.53 2.19 -16.13
CA LEU A 132 -9.56 2.11 -15.10
C LEU A 132 -9.64 3.41 -14.29
N VAL A 133 -10.05 4.53 -14.90
CA VAL A 133 -10.10 5.87 -14.29
C VAL A 133 -10.82 5.88 -12.93
N ARG A 134 -11.93 5.16 -12.80
CA ARG A 134 -12.66 5.05 -11.51
C ARG A 134 -11.88 4.34 -10.41
N ARG A 135 -10.80 3.63 -10.74
CA ARG A 135 -9.87 3.00 -9.79
C ARG A 135 -8.70 3.91 -9.40
N THR A 136 -8.67 5.15 -9.87
CA THR A 136 -7.63 6.13 -9.46
C THR A 136 -7.41 6.17 -7.95
N PRO A 137 -8.43 6.25 -7.09
CA PRO A 137 -8.25 6.25 -5.64
C PRO A 137 -7.53 4.98 -5.11
N THR A 138 -7.82 3.82 -5.70
CA THR A 138 -7.17 2.55 -5.34
C THR A 138 -5.70 2.56 -5.73
N TYR A 139 -5.38 2.98 -6.95
CA TYR A 139 -4.00 3.05 -7.43
C TYR A 139 -3.17 4.06 -6.64
N VAL A 140 -3.73 5.24 -6.36
CA VAL A 140 -3.06 6.25 -5.52
C VAL A 140 -2.79 5.70 -4.12
N THR A 141 -3.75 4.99 -3.52
CA THR A 141 -3.57 4.34 -2.20
C THR A 141 -2.43 3.33 -2.23
N ARG A 142 -2.34 2.50 -3.26
CA ARG A 142 -1.25 1.51 -3.41
C ARG A 142 0.10 2.17 -3.62
N LEU A 143 0.16 3.21 -4.44
CA LEU A 143 1.39 3.97 -4.69
C LEU A 143 1.88 4.72 -3.44
N LEU A 144 0.97 5.27 -2.62
CA LEU A 144 1.30 5.84 -1.32
C LEU A 144 1.84 4.76 -0.36
N ALA A 145 1.19 3.60 -0.31
CA ALA A 145 1.60 2.49 0.54
C ALA A 145 2.95 1.89 0.13
N SER A 146 3.29 1.90 -1.16
CA SER A 146 4.60 1.46 -1.66
C SER A 146 5.71 2.52 -1.48
N GLY A 147 5.38 3.72 -1.04
CA GLY A 147 6.33 4.81 -0.87
C GLY A 147 6.80 5.46 -2.17
N LEU A 148 6.21 5.13 -3.33
CA LEU A 148 6.60 5.69 -4.63
C LEU A 148 6.03 7.08 -4.88
N VAL A 149 4.93 7.43 -4.22
CA VAL A 149 4.35 8.77 -4.22
C VAL A 149 4.19 9.28 -2.81
N ALA A 150 4.12 10.60 -2.65
CA ALA A 150 3.93 11.27 -1.38
C ALA A 150 2.70 12.20 -1.47
N ALA A 151 1.95 12.25 -0.37
CA ALA A 151 0.92 13.26 -0.19
C ALA A 151 1.57 14.54 0.38
N THR A 152 1.23 15.68 -0.19
CA THR A 152 1.74 17.00 0.19
C THR A 152 0.61 17.90 0.68
N PRO A 153 0.91 18.99 1.41
CA PRO A 153 -0.09 19.98 1.78
C PRO A 153 -0.80 20.60 0.58
N GLU A 154 -1.95 21.22 0.84
CA GLU A 154 -2.68 22.03 -0.15
C GLU A 154 -1.79 23.13 -0.72
N ARG A 155 -1.85 23.34 -2.04
CA ARG A 155 -1.21 24.46 -2.74
C ARG A 155 -2.26 25.53 -3.03
N GLU A 156 -2.22 26.67 -2.32
CA GLU A 156 -3.19 27.77 -2.44
C GLU A 156 -3.28 28.34 -3.87
N ASN A 157 -2.16 28.38 -4.58
CA ASN A 157 -2.09 28.87 -5.96
C ASN A 157 -2.67 27.90 -7.01
N ARG A 158 -3.24 26.77 -6.58
CA ARG A 158 -3.81 25.73 -7.45
C ARG A 158 -5.32 25.54 -7.22
N GLY A 159 -6.03 26.59 -6.82
CA GLY A 159 -7.46 26.54 -6.54
C GLY A 159 -8.31 25.98 -7.67
N GLN A 160 -8.00 26.34 -8.92
CA GLN A 160 -8.72 25.87 -10.10
C GLN A 160 -8.67 24.36 -10.28
N GLU A 161 -7.51 23.72 -10.04
CA GLU A 161 -7.37 22.27 -10.14
C GLU A 161 -8.21 21.53 -9.07
N TYR A 162 -8.35 22.13 -7.88
CA TYR A 162 -9.22 21.57 -6.85
C TYR A 162 -10.70 21.70 -7.23
N GLU A 163 -11.12 22.82 -7.83
CA GLU A 163 -12.50 23.00 -8.30
C GLU A 163 -12.84 21.96 -9.39
N VAL A 164 -11.93 21.73 -10.33
CA VAL A 164 -12.10 20.67 -11.34
C VAL A 164 -12.21 19.29 -10.69
N LEU A 165 -11.35 18.99 -9.71
CA LEU A 165 -11.41 17.69 -9.00
C LEU A 165 -12.70 17.53 -8.20
N LEU A 166 -13.17 18.60 -7.54
CA LEU A 166 -14.41 18.58 -6.77
C LEU A 166 -15.66 18.41 -7.67
N ALA A 167 -15.57 18.81 -8.94
CA ALA A 167 -16.62 18.62 -9.94
C ALA A 167 -16.65 17.21 -10.54
N GLU A 168 -15.66 16.35 -10.27
CA GLU A 168 -15.66 14.96 -10.74
C GLU A 168 -16.85 14.17 -10.17
N PRO A 169 -17.54 13.35 -10.98
CA PRO A 169 -18.78 12.67 -10.55
C PRO A 169 -18.61 11.83 -9.28
N ASP A 170 -17.54 11.06 -9.19
CA ASP A 170 -17.28 10.18 -8.02
C ASP A 170 -17.03 11.00 -6.74
N VAL A 171 -16.44 12.20 -6.84
CA VAL A 171 -16.22 13.13 -5.71
C VAL A 171 -17.52 13.79 -5.31
N LEU A 172 -18.32 14.28 -6.28
CA LEU A 172 -19.65 14.86 -6.02
C LEU A 172 -20.57 13.84 -5.35
N ASP A 173 -20.55 12.60 -5.80
CA ASP A 173 -21.37 11.54 -5.20
C ASP A 173 -20.94 11.24 -3.77
N ALA A 174 -19.63 11.24 -3.49
CA ALA A 174 -19.11 11.09 -2.12
C ALA A 174 -19.51 12.27 -1.24
N ILE A 175 -19.44 13.51 -1.74
CA ILE A 175 -19.87 14.72 -1.01
C ILE A 175 -21.36 14.64 -0.68
N ARG A 176 -22.21 14.28 -1.65
CA ARG A 176 -23.66 14.11 -1.45
C ARG A 176 -23.96 12.99 -0.45
N ALA A 177 -23.22 11.89 -0.50
CA ALA A 177 -23.37 10.78 0.44
C ALA A 177 -22.98 11.19 1.87
N ALA A 178 -21.88 11.91 2.01
CA ALA A 178 -21.40 12.43 3.30
C ALA A 178 -22.31 13.54 3.86
N GLY A 179 -22.91 14.36 2.99
CA GLY A 179 -23.80 15.46 3.37
C GLY A 179 -25.14 15.05 3.96
N ARG A 180 -25.50 13.76 3.95
CA ARG A 180 -26.70 13.23 4.58
C ARG A 180 -26.59 13.10 6.11
N GLY A 181 -25.43 13.36 6.68
CA GLY A 181 -25.19 13.38 8.12
C GLY A 181 -25.44 14.76 8.74
N PRO A 182 -25.62 14.85 10.08
CA PRO A 182 -25.97 16.10 10.76
C PRO A 182 -24.87 17.17 10.72
N LEU A 183 -23.62 16.81 10.48
CA LEU A 183 -22.45 17.72 10.50
C LEU A 183 -21.91 18.06 9.10
N GLY A 184 -22.52 17.55 8.04
CA GLY A 184 -22.08 17.77 6.66
C GLY A 184 -20.73 17.10 6.32
N PRO A 185 -20.32 17.18 5.03
CA PRO A 185 -19.05 16.63 4.57
C PRO A 185 -17.88 17.52 4.98
N ARG A 186 -16.75 16.90 5.36
CA ARG A 186 -15.47 17.59 5.48
C ARG A 186 -14.60 17.22 4.28
N ILE A 187 -14.11 18.23 3.58
CA ILE A 187 -13.23 18.07 2.44
C ILE A 187 -11.82 18.45 2.87
N ARG A 188 -10.88 17.51 2.74
CA ARG A 188 -9.45 17.76 2.97
C ARG A 188 -8.76 17.82 1.62
N ARG A 189 -8.08 18.94 1.36
CA ARG A 189 -7.31 19.18 0.15
C ARG A 189 -5.83 18.91 0.42
N GLY A 190 -5.13 18.43 -0.59
CA GLY A 190 -3.69 18.16 -0.57
C GLY A 190 -3.16 17.98 -1.98
N GLY A 191 -1.90 17.62 -2.09
CA GLY A 191 -1.23 17.33 -3.35
C GLY A 191 -0.72 15.89 -3.40
N LEU A 192 -0.38 15.44 -4.58
CA LEU A 192 0.24 14.17 -4.88
C LEU A 192 1.47 14.43 -5.74
N GLU A 193 2.62 13.92 -5.33
CA GLU A 193 3.92 14.07 -5.99
C GLU A 193 4.67 12.74 -6.00
N LEU A 194 5.68 12.61 -6.85
CA LEU A 194 6.64 11.50 -6.68
C LEU A 194 7.42 11.71 -5.38
N SER A 195 7.56 10.65 -4.59
CA SER A 195 8.50 10.63 -3.47
C SER A 195 9.96 10.66 -3.97
N GLU A 196 10.92 10.73 -3.06
CA GLU A 196 12.33 10.56 -3.41
C GLU A 196 12.57 9.20 -4.09
N LEU A 197 12.11 8.13 -3.48
CA LEU A 197 12.17 6.77 -4.03
C LEU A 197 11.48 6.65 -5.39
N GLY A 198 10.35 7.32 -5.57
CA GLY A 198 9.64 7.36 -6.86
C GLY A 198 10.43 8.09 -7.95
N ARG A 199 11.15 9.16 -7.59
CA ARG A 199 12.05 9.88 -8.51
C ARG A 199 13.27 9.05 -8.87
N GLU A 200 13.86 8.34 -7.92
CA GLU A 200 14.97 7.38 -8.15
C GLU A 200 14.56 6.28 -9.12
N LEU A 201 13.44 5.63 -8.87
CA LEU A 201 12.87 4.61 -9.76
C LEU A 201 12.65 5.17 -11.18
N TRP A 202 12.09 6.37 -11.28
CA TRP A 202 11.87 7.01 -12.57
C TRP A 202 13.16 7.35 -13.31
N ALA A 203 14.19 7.79 -12.60
CA ALA A 203 15.53 8.08 -13.16
C ALA A 203 16.23 6.80 -13.63
N ALA A 204 16.17 5.71 -12.83
CA ALA A 204 16.77 4.43 -13.20
C ALA A 204 16.23 3.87 -14.53
N ARG A 205 14.95 4.12 -14.86
CA ARG A 205 14.37 3.75 -16.17
C ARG A 205 15.13 4.32 -17.36
N GLN A 206 15.77 5.47 -17.22
CA GLN A 206 16.48 6.13 -18.33
C GLN A 206 17.87 5.53 -18.56
N VAL A 207 18.43 4.87 -17.54
CA VAL A 207 19.75 4.23 -17.59
C VAL A 207 19.66 2.82 -18.20
N ALA A 208 18.52 2.15 -18.06
CA ALA A 208 18.32 0.84 -18.69
C ALA A 208 18.32 1.00 -20.23
N PRO A 209 19.24 0.35 -20.97
CA PRO A 209 19.24 0.41 -22.43
C PRO A 209 17.89 -0.13 -22.92
N ARG A 210 17.18 0.64 -23.75
CA ARG A 210 16.03 0.14 -24.50
C ARG A 210 16.51 -1.11 -25.23
N ALA A 211 16.04 -2.28 -24.79
CA ALA A 211 16.18 -3.50 -25.56
C ALA A 211 15.49 -3.24 -26.90
N VAL A 212 16.29 -2.91 -27.91
CA VAL A 212 15.83 -2.66 -29.26
C VAL A 212 15.28 -3.97 -29.75
N GLU A 213 13.99 -4.02 -29.97
CA GLU A 213 13.35 -4.98 -30.85
C GLU A 213 14.12 -5.03 -32.15
N ARG A 214 14.93 -6.08 -32.31
CA ARG A 214 15.39 -6.58 -33.58
C ARG A 214 14.82 -7.97 -33.74
N SER A 215 13.60 -8.01 -34.24
CA SER A 215 13.06 -9.15 -34.91
C SER A 215 12.67 -8.69 -36.31
N GLY A 216 13.58 -8.97 -37.28
CA GLY A 216 13.28 -8.94 -38.68
C GLY A 216 12.47 -10.16 -39.09
#